data_c3ee25f14a3fe224fb4be766598023bf
#
_entry.id   c3ee25f14a3fe224fb4be766598023bf
#
_cell.length_a   1.000
_cell.length_b   1.000
_cell.length_c   1.000
_cell.angle_alpha   90.00
_cell.angle_beta   90.00
_cell.angle_gamma   90.00
#
_symmetry.space_group_name_H-M   'P 1'
#
loop_
_entity.id
_entity.type
_entity.pdbx_description
1 polymer ?
#
loop_
_entity_poly.entity_id
_entity_poly.type
_entity_poly.pdbx_seq_one_letter_code
_entity_poly.pdbx_strand_id
1 'polypeptide(L)'
;MIVRFKTSAVRDVAAHPLALTATARMAARAMPDEVAGPLELLRNVAGLSSMKPLFVTDAPTQPAQPGVMALAGIHRALARSSTSSTQPRKSLSGFQLVEVKDKKLTPAFLKRLRSSGAIDFVEPVPNRWLSAADPMINRQWGLTAIKWFEGSHPDAANIHVAVLDSGIDDGHSDLKKAIEAYHHDGNSARDFLGHGTHVSGTIAALVNNSVGIAGIANCRLHCWKIFDDVKAGSEEQNFNFEFYSKALASALDSNIKVINLSIGGVGHSKAEAAIFQELADAGVVVVAAMGNEFEKGNPKEYPAGYPGVLAVGAVDEADRRASFSCTGAHIGLVAPGVNILSTVPRVQASLAETTDYDSWPGTSMATPHVAGAAALVYGDTPKSKEAADAVVKRLTSTTKKVAGMKGKKFTHEYGTGLLNLAAALKTPGAAKKAKKKAKKKAKRKARKKAKKSKR
;
A
#
# COMPACT_ATOMS: atom_id res chain seq x y z
N MET A 1 -24.71 7.37 -3.02
CA MET A 1 -25.60 6.19 -2.93
C MET A 1 -26.48 6.15 -4.16
N ILE A 2 -26.70 4.99 -4.74
CA ILE A 2 -27.65 4.75 -5.82
C ILE A 2 -28.91 4.16 -5.20
N VAL A 3 -30.05 4.71 -5.55
CA VAL A 3 -31.37 4.20 -5.13
C VAL A 3 -32.20 3.97 -6.39
N ARG A 4 -32.78 2.78 -6.52
CA ARG A 4 -33.76 2.48 -7.56
C ARG A 4 -35.16 2.39 -6.94
N PHE A 5 -36.05 3.24 -7.41
CA PHE A 5 -37.46 3.17 -7.09
C PHE A 5 -38.20 2.18 -8.01
N LYS A 6 -39.17 1.48 -7.50
CA LYS A 6 -40.04 0.62 -8.32
C LYS A 6 -40.78 1.45 -9.38
N THR A 7 -41.05 0.86 -10.50
CA THR A 7 -41.68 1.55 -11.66
C THR A 7 -43.02 2.23 -11.29
N SER A 8 -43.78 1.70 -10.35
CA SER A 8 -45.00 2.31 -9.82
C SER A 8 -44.76 3.61 -9.10
N ALA A 9 -43.61 3.75 -8.42
CA ALA A 9 -43.24 4.94 -7.64
C ALA A 9 -42.51 6.03 -8.45
N VAL A 10 -42.01 5.71 -9.66
CA VAL A 10 -41.20 6.62 -10.47
C VAL A 10 -41.98 7.86 -10.94
N ARG A 11 -43.24 7.70 -11.30
CA ARG A 11 -44.08 8.81 -11.76
C ARG A 11 -44.28 9.85 -10.67
N ASP A 12 -44.48 9.43 -9.44
CA ASP A 12 -44.72 10.31 -8.29
C ASP A 12 -43.44 11.08 -7.89
N VAL A 13 -42.28 10.47 -7.99
CA VAL A 13 -40.97 11.12 -7.75
C VAL A 13 -40.65 12.16 -8.84
N ALA A 14 -40.99 11.88 -10.10
CA ALA A 14 -40.74 12.78 -11.22
C ALA A 14 -41.69 13.99 -11.25
N ALA A 15 -42.94 13.81 -10.78
CA ALA A 15 -43.97 14.85 -10.76
C ALA A 15 -43.69 15.97 -9.70
N HIS A 16 -42.85 15.71 -8.71
CA HIS A 16 -42.58 16.63 -7.61
C HIS A 16 -41.06 16.92 -7.40
N PRO A 17 -40.34 17.51 -8.38
CA PRO A 17 -38.91 17.76 -8.28
C PRO A 17 -38.55 18.67 -7.09
N LEU A 18 -39.42 19.56 -6.65
CA LEU A 18 -39.25 20.45 -5.49
C LEU A 18 -39.35 19.74 -4.12
N ALA A 19 -39.94 18.55 -4.07
CA ALA A 19 -39.96 17.75 -2.83
C ALA A 19 -38.55 17.24 -2.44
N LEU A 20 -37.60 17.38 -3.33
CA LEU A 20 -36.21 16.93 -3.19
C LEU A 20 -35.30 17.97 -2.54
N THR A 21 -35.73 19.21 -2.36
CA THR A 21 -34.98 20.27 -1.68
C THR A 21 -35.44 20.43 -0.22
N ALA A 22 -34.54 20.91 0.64
CA ALA A 22 -34.75 21.01 2.09
C ALA A 22 -35.95 21.88 2.53
N THR A 23 -36.54 22.68 1.64
CA THR A 23 -37.64 23.64 1.90
C THR A 23 -39.04 23.07 1.68
N ALA A 24 -39.23 21.86 1.17
CA ALA A 24 -40.53 21.38 0.70
C ALA A 24 -41.32 20.55 1.72
N ARG A 25 -41.51 21.04 2.95
CA ARG A 25 -42.44 20.41 3.91
C ARG A 25 -43.88 20.39 3.40
N MET A 26 -44.28 21.28 2.48
CA MET A 26 -45.65 21.34 1.94
C MET A 26 -45.93 20.37 0.79
N ALA A 27 -44.90 20.02 0.00
CA ALA A 27 -45.06 19.08 -1.12
C ALA A 27 -45.13 17.60 -0.69
N ALA A 28 -44.60 17.25 0.49
CA ALA A 28 -44.66 15.88 1.01
C ALA A 28 -46.07 15.39 1.36
N ARG A 29 -47.06 16.29 1.55
CA ARG A 29 -48.45 15.92 1.81
C ARG A 29 -49.23 15.41 0.60
N ALA A 30 -48.68 15.55 -0.62
CA ALA A 30 -49.33 15.11 -1.87
C ALA A 30 -48.73 13.84 -2.46
N MET A 31 -47.77 13.20 -1.78
CA MET A 31 -47.17 11.95 -2.24
C MET A 31 -47.83 10.73 -1.59
N PRO A 32 -47.96 9.60 -2.32
CA PRO A 32 -48.37 8.33 -1.72
C PRO A 32 -47.45 7.94 -0.55
N ASP A 33 -47.98 7.42 0.54
CA ASP A 33 -47.25 7.04 1.76
C ASP A 33 -46.08 6.08 1.48
N GLU A 34 -46.21 5.24 0.46
CA GLU A 34 -45.15 4.32 0.02
C GLU A 34 -43.87 5.01 -0.46
N VAL A 35 -43.96 6.22 -1.01
CA VAL A 35 -42.84 7.02 -1.49
C VAL A 35 -42.41 8.04 -0.45
N ALA A 36 -43.32 8.63 0.27
CA ALA A 36 -43.07 9.61 1.33
C ALA A 36 -42.19 9.03 2.45
N GLY A 37 -42.45 7.82 2.90
CA GLY A 37 -41.73 7.14 3.96
C GLY A 37 -40.23 6.98 3.68
N PRO A 38 -39.79 6.43 2.52
CA PRO A 38 -38.40 6.34 2.14
C PRO A 38 -37.67 7.70 2.02
N LEU A 39 -38.36 8.70 1.49
CA LEU A 39 -37.79 10.06 1.36
C LEU A 39 -37.62 10.73 2.73
N GLU A 40 -38.56 10.55 3.64
CA GLU A 40 -38.45 11.00 5.02
C GLU A 40 -37.27 10.31 5.77
N LEU A 41 -37.08 9.01 5.57
CA LEU A 41 -35.93 8.30 6.12
C LEU A 41 -34.61 8.82 5.61
N LEU A 42 -34.50 9.10 4.32
CA LEU A 42 -33.30 9.68 3.72
C LEU A 42 -33.03 11.08 4.27
N ARG A 43 -34.09 11.89 4.41
CA ARG A 43 -34.01 13.27 4.91
C ARG A 43 -33.65 13.33 6.40
N ASN A 44 -34.37 12.60 7.23
CA ASN A 44 -34.34 12.75 8.70
C ASN A 44 -33.21 11.96 9.35
N VAL A 45 -32.80 10.82 8.74
CA VAL A 45 -31.79 9.93 9.35
C VAL A 45 -30.44 10.04 8.66
N ALA A 46 -30.39 10.26 7.34
CA ALA A 46 -29.14 10.28 6.58
C ALA A 46 -28.73 11.69 6.10
N GLY A 47 -29.53 12.72 6.41
CA GLY A 47 -29.21 14.10 6.02
C GLY A 47 -29.15 14.25 4.49
N LEU A 48 -30.26 13.96 3.79
CA LEU A 48 -30.37 14.10 2.34
C LEU A 48 -29.94 15.51 1.90
N SER A 49 -28.89 15.61 1.08
CA SER A 49 -28.41 16.87 0.53
C SER A 49 -28.84 17.10 -0.91
N SER A 50 -28.83 16.05 -1.73
CA SER A 50 -29.33 16.09 -3.09
C SER A 50 -29.84 14.75 -3.58
N MET A 51 -30.74 14.75 -4.56
CA MET A 51 -31.18 13.59 -5.30
C MET A 51 -31.34 13.97 -6.77
N LYS A 52 -30.74 13.21 -7.67
CA LYS A 52 -30.74 13.46 -9.12
C LYS A 52 -31.03 12.18 -9.88
N PRO A 53 -31.83 12.24 -10.97
CA PRO A 53 -31.96 11.10 -11.87
C PRO A 53 -30.60 10.67 -12.39
N LEU A 54 -30.30 9.37 -12.31
CA LEU A 54 -29.04 8.82 -12.84
C LEU A 54 -29.09 8.69 -14.37
N PHE A 55 -30.26 8.46 -14.92
CA PHE A 55 -30.51 8.40 -16.35
C PHE A 55 -31.65 9.38 -16.71
N VAL A 56 -31.38 10.31 -17.65
CA VAL A 56 -32.39 11.21 -18.18
C VAL A 56 -33.05 10.51 -19.36
N THR A 57 -34.35 10.33 -19.28
CA THR A 57 -35.14 9.62 -20.32
C THR A 57 -35.71 10.55 -21.39
N ASP A 58 -35.73 11.86 -21.15
CA ASP A 58 -36.20 12.88 -22.11
C ASP A 58 -35.12 13.92 -22.40
N ALA A 59 -35.01 14.32 -23.69
CA ALA A 59 -34.12 15.39 -24.09
C ALA A 59 -34.63 16.74 -23.54
N PRO A 60 -33.77 17.60 -22.98
CA PRO A 60 -34.21 18.91 -22.49
C PRO A 60 -34.64 19.80 -23.67
N THR A 61 -35.84 20.37 -23.59
CA THR A 61 -36.42 21.29 -24.56
C THR A 61 -35.99 22.74 -24.40
N GLN A 62 -34.99 23.06 -23.58
CA GLN A 62 -34.46 24.44 -23.42
C GLN A 62 -32.93 24.51 -23.43
N PRO A 63 -32.33 25.56 -23.98
CA PRO A 63 -30.87 25.73 -24.07
C PRO A 63 -30.27 25.99 -22.69
N ALA A 64 -29.22 25.23 -22.37
CA ALA A 64 -28.46 25.31 -21.13
C ALA A 64 -27.71 26.65 -21.04
N GLN A 65 -27.77 27.33 -19.89
CA GLN A 65 -26.93 28.47 -19.58
C GLN A 65 -25.44 28.08 -19.47
N PRO A 66 -24.50 28.97 -19.82
CA PRO A 66 -23.07 28.65 -19.84
C PRO A 66 -22.51 28.57 -18.42
N GLY A 67 -22.10 27.41 -18.00
CA GLY A 67 -21.48 27.19 -16.69
C GLY A 67 -21.27 25.70 -16.30
N VAL A 68 -21.82 24.76 -17.05
CA VAL A 68 -21.78 23.32 -16.71
C VAL A 68 -21.22 22.51 -17.89
N MET A 69 -20.02 22.85 -18.36
CA MET A 69 -19.41 22.22 -19.56
C MET A 69 -18.71 20.88 -19.33
N ALA A 70 -18.38 20.48 -18.11
CA ALA A 70 -17.57 19.29 -17.88
C ALA A 70 -18.35 17.94 -17.94
N LEU A 71 -19.66 17.95 -17.71
CA LEU A 71 -20.51 16.74 -17.74
C LEU A 71 -21.27 16.54 -19.06
N ALA A 72 -21.38 17.57 -19.90
CA ALA A 72 -22.06 17.49 -21.19
C ALA A 72 -21.35 16.60 -22.24
N GLY A 73 -20.05 16.40 -22.12
CA GLY A 73 -19.24 15.58 -23.04
C GLY A 73 -19.61 14.10 -22.98
N ILE A 74 -19.84 13.57 -21.80
CA ILE A 74 -20.17 12.13 -21.60
C ILE A 74 -21.60 11.85 -22.05
N HIS A 75 -22.53 12.78 -21.83
CA HIS A 75 -23.92 12.67 -22.32
C HIS A 75 -24.02 12.68 -23.85
N ARG A 76 -23.16 13.44 -24.57
CA ARG A 76 -23.11 13.46 -26.04
C ARG A 76 -22.55 12.18 -26.64
N ALA A 77 -21.59 11.52 -25.99
CA ALA A 77 -21.02 10.26 -26.45
C ALA A 77 -22.02 9.10 -26.34
N LEU A 78 -22.80 9.05 -25.24
CA LEU A 78 -23.86 8.05 -25.04
C LEU A 78 -25.09 8.28 -25.93
N ALA A 79 -25.42 9.54 -26.26
CA ALA A 79 -26.52 9.87 -27.17
C ALA A 79 -26.21 9.57 -28.64
N ARG A 80 -24.93 9.54 -29.05
CA ARG A 80 -24.53 9.25 -30.43
C ARG A 80 -24.49 7.76 -30.79
N SER A 81 -24.54 6.86 -29.81
CA SER A 81 -24.55 5.42 -30.07
C SER A 81 -25.96 4.82 -30.25
N SER A 82 -27.02 5.62 -30.18
CA SER A 82 -28.42 5.16 -30.30
C SER A 82 -29.10 5.77 -31.54
N THR A 83 -28.66 5.39 -32.72
CA THR A 83 -29.53 5.47 -33.91
C THR A 83 -30.42 4.23 -33.91
N SER A 84 -31.61 4.37 -33.37
CA SER A 84 -32.81 3.58 -33.58
C SER A 84 -33.50 3.19 -32.25
N SER A 85 -34.53 3.87 -32.01
CA SER A 85 -35.75 3.67 -31.22
C SER A 85 -35.99 4.75 -30.16
N THR A 86 -37.00 5.56 -30.41
CA THR A 86 -37.51 6.67 -29.57
C THR A 86 -38.30 6.20 -28.35
N GLN A 87 -38.10 4.99 -27.86
CA GLN A 87 -38.78 4.49 -26.64
C GLN A 87 -37.77 4.51 -25.48
N PRO A 88 -38.05 5.19 -24.36
CA PRO A 88 -37.19 5.15 -23.17
C PRO A 88 -37.07 3.70 -22.68
N ARG A 89 -35.85 3.26 -22.44
CA ARG A 89 -35.60 1.92 -21.92
C ARG A 89 -36.15 1.83 -20.50
N LYS A 90 -37.34 1.25 -20.35
CA LYS A 90 -38.03 1.04 -19.07
C LYS A 90 -37.15 0.44 -17.97
N SER A 91 -36.14 -0.34 -18.38
CA SER A 91 -35.15 -0.94 -17.48
C SER A 91 -34.22 0.05 -16.75
N LEU A 92 -34.08 1.29 -17.25
CA LEU A 92 -33.22 2.33 -16.65
C LEU A 92 -34.02 3.41 -15.89
N SER A 93 -35.36 3.32 -15.88
CA SER A 93 -36.21 4.24 -15.12
C SER A 93 -36.07 4.01 -13.60
N GLY A 94 -36.23 5.05 -12.81
CA GLY A 94 -36.28 4.98 -11.35
C GLY A 94 -34.93 5.00 -10.63
N PHE A 95 -33.79 5.02 -11.36
CA PHE A 95 -32.49 5.18 -10.74
C PHE A 95 -32.25 6.63 -10.32
N GLN A 96 -31.89 6.84 -9.05
CA GLN A 96 -31.55 8.14 -8.48
C GLN A 96 -30.16 8.11 -7.87
N LEU A 97 -29.37 9.15 -8.12
CA LEU A 97 -28.13 9.41 -7.38
C LEU A 97 -28.48 10.26 -6.15
N VAL A 98 -28.25 9.72 -4.98
CA VAL A 98 -28.62 10.33 -3.71
C VAL A 98 -27.37 10.69 -2.93
N GLU A 99 -27.20 11.99 -2.63
CA GLU A 99 -26.15 12.49 -1.74
C GLU A 99 -26.69 12.67 -0.33
N VAL A 100 -25.96 12.15 0.65
CA VAL A 100 -26.26 12.28 2.07
C VAL A 100 -25.06 12.88 2.82
N LYS A 101 -25.34 13.79 3.72
CA LYS A 101 -24.29 14.51 4.49
C LYS A 101 -23.72 13.67 5.63
N ASP A 102 -24.49 12.75 6.17
CA ASP A 102 -24.09 11.96 7.33
C ASP A 102 -23.56 10.58 6.95
N LYS A 103 -22.37 10.23 7.49
CA LYS A 103 -21.71 8.92 7.31
C LYS A 103 -22.44 7.74 7.99
N LYS A 104 -23.66 7.94 8.47
CA LYS A 104 -24.46 6.92 9.19
C LYS A 104 -25.23 5.95 8.30
N LEU A 105 -24.75 5.66 7.11
CA LEU A 105 -25.29 4.58 6.26
C LEU A 105 -24.98 3.21 6.90
N THR A 106 -25.70 2.86 7.96
CA THR A 106 -25.54 1.57 8.63
C THR A 106 -26.27 0.47 7.86
N PRO A 107 -25.83 -0.79 7.97
CA PRO A 107 -26.58 -1.93 7.38
C PRO A 107 -28.06 -1.99 7.83
N ALA A 108 -28.36 -1.56 9.06
CA ALA A 108 -29.71 -1.48 9.58
C ALA A 108 -30.54 -0.40 8.88
N PHE A 109 -29.95 0.76 8.60
CA PHE A 109 -30.58 1.84 7.86
C PHE A 109 -30.87 1.42 6.41
N LEU A 110 -29.89 0.82 5.71
CA LEU A 110 -30.08 0.31 4.35
C LEU A 110 -31.15 -0.78 4.28
N LYS A 111 -31.21 -1.66 5.29
CA LYS A 111 -32.28 -2.68 5.39
C LYS A 111 -33.62 -2.02 5.55
N ARG A 112 -33.76 -0.99 6.39
CA ARG A 112 -35.02 -0.26 6.60
C ARG A 112 -35.49 0.47 5.34
N LEU A 113 -34.58 1.07 4.56
CA LEU A 113 -34.90 1.66 3.26
C LEU A 113 -35.45 0.62 2.28
N ARG A 114 -34.81 -0.55 2.19
CA ARG A 114 -35.24 -1.65 1.30
C ARG A 114 -36.60 -2.21 1.68
N SER A 115 -36.96 -2.21 2.96
CA SER A 115 -38.22 -2.72 3.44
C SER A 115 -39.41 -1.76 3.25
N SER A 116 -39.20 -0.58 2.69
CA SER A 116 -40.23 0.45 2.50
C SER A 116 -41.25 0.18 1.38
N GLY A 117 -41.10 -0.90 0.64
CA GLY A 117 -42.03 -1.28 -0.43
C GLY A 117 -41.82 -0.54 -1.77
N ALA A 118 -41.39 0.72 -1.77
CA ALA A 118 -41.21 1.56 -2.97
C ALA A 118 -39.81 1.49 -3.60
N ILE A 119 -38.82 0.88 -2.90
CA ILE A 119 -37.44 0.80 -3.34
C ILE A 119 -37.11 -0.63 -3.74
N ASP A 120 -36.59 -0.81 -4.96
CA ASP A 120 -36.08 -2.08 -5.44
C ASP A 120 -34.75 -2.43 -4.77
N PHE A 121 -33.79 -1.49 -4.84
CA PHE A 121 -32.50 -1.63 -4.16
C PHE A 121 -31.89 -0.28 -3.80
N VAL A 122 -30.96 -0.33 -2.90
CA VAL A 122 -30.10 0.78 -2.50
C VAL A 122 -28.69 0.26 -2.28
N GLU A 123 -27.72 0.95 -2.86
CA GLU A 123 -26.30 0.60 -2.75
C GLU A 123 -25.43 1.85 -2.70
N PRO A 124 -24.24 1.79 -2.10
CA PRO A 124 -23.26 2.84 -2.26
C PRO A 124 -22.87 2.96 -3.74
N VAL A 125 -22.54 4.19 -4.19
CA VAL A 125 -21.90 4.36 -5.51
C VAL A 125 -20.60 3.57 -5.50
N PRO A 126 -20.43 2.59 -6.39
CA PRO A 126 -19.19 1.87 -6.46
C PRO A 126 -18.09 2.83 -6.89
N ASN A 127 -17.01 2.91 -6.12
CA ASN A 127 -15.85 3.63 -6.54
C ASN A 127 -15.29 2.95 -7.81
N ARG A 128 -15.12 3.73 -8.85
CA ARG A 128 -14.43 3.33 -10.08
C ARG A 128 -13.30 4.32 -10.27
N TRP A 129 -12.10 3.81 -10.32
CA TRP A 129 -10.93 4.58 -10.72
C TRP A 129 -10.68 4.30 -12.19
N LEU A 130 -10.20 5.29 -12.94
CA LEU A 130 -9.40 4.99 -14.11
C LEU A 130 -8.23 4.19 -13.55
N SER A 131 -8.13 2.92 -13.89
CA SER A 131 -7.06 2.06 -13.43
C SER A 131 -5.78 2.54 -14.09
N ALA A 132 -5.09 3.47 -13.46
CA ALA A 132 -3.69 3.77 -13.70
C ALA A 132 -2.83 2.78 -12.89
N ALA A 133 -3.27 1.53 -12.77
CA ALA A 133 -2.51 0.50 -12.12
C ALA A 133 -1.25 0.25 -12.94
N ASP A 134 -0.14 0.12 -12.25
CA ASP A 134 1.15 -0.19 -12.87
C ASP A 134 1.04 -1.54 -13.60
N PRO A 135 1.41 -1.63 -14.90
CA PRO A 135 1.08 -2.78 -15.74
C PRO A 135 1.59 -4.12 -15.21
N MET A 136 2.69 -4.11 -14.47
CA MET A 136 3.35 -5.32 -13.96
C MET A 136 3.03 -5.63 -12.49
N ILE A 137 2.19 -4.84 -11.82
CA ILE A 137 1.89 -4.99 -10.37
C ILE A 137 1.40 -6.40 -10.03
N ASN A 138 0.65 -7.06 -10.91
CA ASN A 138 0.14 -8.42 -10.71
C ASN A 138 1.24 -9.50 -10.77
N ARG A 139 2.44 -9.16 -11.27
CA ARG A 139 3.61 -10.03 -11.30
C ARG A 139 4.44 -9.92 -10.01
N GLN A 140 4.17 -8.93 -9.17
CA GLN A 140 4.86 -8.68 -7.91
C GLN A 140 4.21 -9.50 -6.78
N TRP A 141 4.45 -10.81 -6.74
CA TRP A 141 3.90 -11.69 -5.71
C TRP A 141 4.27 -11.26 -4.28
N GLY A 142 5.46 -10.63 -4.13
CA GLY A 142 5.96 -10.12 -2.86
C GLY A 142 5.01 -9.14 -2.19
N LEU A 143 4.34 -8.27 -2.95
CA LEU A 143 3.34 -7.33 -2.44
C LEU A 143 2.14 -8.05 -1.81
N THR A 144 1.70 -9.16 -2.41
CA THR A 144 0.63 -10.00 -1.85
C THR A 144 1.09 -10.71 -0.58
N ALA A 145 2.30 -11.28 -0.58
CA ALA A 145 2.86 -12.01 0.55
C ALA A 145 2.97 -11.15 1.82
N ILE A 146 3.43 -9.90 1.68
CA ILE A 146 3.55 -8.94 2.78
C ILE A 146 2.23 -8.23 3.13
N LYS A 147 1.13 -8.52 2.44
CA LYS A 147 -0.19 -7.89 2.65
C LYS A 147 -0.24 -6.41 2.30
N TRP A 148 0.50 -6.01 1.27
CA TRP A 148 0.54 -4.63 0.79
C TRP A 148 -0.86 -4.13 0.39
N PHE A 149 -1.63 -4.92 -0.37
CA PHE A 149 -2.99 -4.57 -0.83
C PHE A 149 -4.06 -4.54 0.28
N GLU A 150 -3.80 -5.13 1.46
CA GLU A 150 -4.77 -5.22 2.57
C GLU A 150 -4.71 -4.01 3.51
N GLY A 151 -3.72 -3.14 3.35
CA GLY A 151 -3.48 -1.96 4.19
C GLY A 151 -3.87 -0.65 3.52
N SER A 152 -4.16 0.38 4.33
CA SER A 152 -4.05 1.76 3.88
C SER A 152 -2.61 2.20 4.04
N HIS A 153 -1.99 2.67 2.96
CA HIS A 153 -0.61 3.18 3.04
C HIS A 153 -0.66 4.64 3.49
N PRO A 154 0.02 4.98 4.61
CA PRO A 154 0.24 6.37 4.96
C PRO A 154 1.11 7.02 3.88
N ASP A 155 0.99 8.32 3.72
CA ASP A 155 1.89 9.09 2.88
C ASP A 155 3.29 9.07 3.50
N ALA A 156 4.29 8.70 2.69
CA ALA A 156 5.69 8.67 3.06
C ALA A 156 6.54 9.64 2.22
N ALA A 157 5.92 10.57 1.49
CA ALA A 157 6.61 11.50 0.59
C ALA A 157 7.65 12.40 1.31
N ASN A 158 7.56 12.55 2.62
CA ASN A 158 8.51 13.28 3.45
C ASN A 158 9.51 12.36 4.17
N ILE A 159 9.49 11.05 3.89
CA ILE A 159 10.38 10.10 4.54
C ILE A 159 11.57 9.84 3.63
N HIS A 160 12.75 10.06 4.18
CA HIS A 160 14.01 9.88 3.46
C HIS A 160 14.60 8.51 3.78
N VAL A 161 14.87 7.72 2.73
CA VAL A 161 15.48 6.39 2.79
C VAL A 161 16.80 6.42 2.04
N ALA A 162 17.88 6.04 2.71
CA ALA A 162 19.18 5.86 2.03
C ALA A 162 19.27 4.43 1.46
N VAL A 163 19.77 4.32 0.23
CA VAL A 163 20.14 3.08 -0.44
C VAL A 163 21.64 3.15 -0.73
N LEU A 164 22.42 2.34 -0.05
CA LEU A 164 23.87 2.24 -0.24
C LEU A 164 24.14 0.96 -1.03
N ASP A 165 24.46 1.12 -2.31
CA ASP A 165 24.48 -0.01 -3.24
C ASP A 165 25.39 0.26 -4.47
N SER A 166 25.21 -0.47 -5.56
CA SER A 166 25.99 -0.36 -6.80
C SER A 166 25.73 0.92 -7.62
N GLY A 167 24.75 1.71 -7.24
CA GLY A 167 24.29 2.89 -7.95
C GLY A 167 22.77 2.87 -8.19
N ILE A 168 22.32 3.74 -9.08
CA ILE A 168 20.92 3.80 -9.52
C ILE A 168 20.83 4.37 -10.93
N ASP A 169 19.90 3.87 -11.77
CA ASP A 169 19.51 4.56 -13.00
C ASP A 169 18.57 5.73 -12.66
N ASP A 170 19.13 6.90 -12.45
CA ASP A 170 18.41 8.12 -12.06
C ASP A 170 17.45 8.65 -13.14
N GLY A 171 17.59 8.18 -14.37
CA GLY A 171 16.69 8.50 -15.46
C GLY A 171 15.56 7.49 -15.64
N HIS A 172 15.50 6.39 -14.89
CA HIS A 172 14.48 5.35 -15.02
C HIS A 172 13.08 5.93 -14.81
N SER A 173 12.15 5.66 -15.74
CA SER A 173 10.81 6.28 -15.76
C SER A 173 10.01 6.03 -14.49
N ASP A 174 10.24 4.89 -13.84
CA ASP A 174 9.54 4.44 -12.64
C ASP A 174 10.24 4.86 -11.33
N LEU A 175 11.44 5.45 -11.40
CA LEU A 175 12.25 5.82 -10.22
C LEU A 175 12.58 7.30 -10.12
N LYS A 176 12.82 7.98 -11.23
CA LYS A 176 13.42 9.33 -11.28
C LYS A 176 12.77 10.37 -10.36
N LYS A 177 11.46 10.26 -10.10
CA LYS A 177 10.74 11.18 -9.21
C LYS A 177 10.83 10.81 -7.73
N ALA A 178 11.25 9.60 -7.41
CA ALA A 178 11.49 9.16 -6.04
C ALA A 178 12.91 9.52 -5.56
N ILE A 179 13.84 9.75 -6.49
CA ILE A 179 15.24 10.07 -6.17
C ILE A 179 15.35 11.52 -5.73
N GLU A 180 15.75 11.74 -4.49
CA GLU A 180 16.03 13.06 -3.92
C GLU A 180 17.50 13.45 -4.13
N ALA A 181 18.43 12.50 -3.95
CA ALA A 181 19.85 12.71 -4.15
C ALA A 181 20.54 11.43 -4.63
N TYR A 182 21.55 11.61 -5.49
CA TYR A 182 22.42 10.53 -5.93
C TYR A 182 23.89 10.93 -5.78
N HIS A 183 24.66 10.12 -5.06
CA HIS A 183 26.07 10.33 -4.76
C HIS A 183 26.90 9.18 -5.33
N HIS A 184 27.95 9.49 -6.10
CA HIS A 184 28.76 8.49 -6.80
C HIS A 184 30.29 8.74 -6.74
N ASP A 185 30.76 9.65 -5.88
CA ASP A 185 32.18 9.89 -5.48
C ASP A 185 33.16 9.91 -6.66
N GLY A 186 32.85 10.65 -7.73
CA GLY A 186 33.71 10.74 -8.91
C GLY A 186 33.62 9.57 -9.88
N ASN A 187 32.91 8.47 -9.52
CA ASN A 187 32.53 7.40 -10.43
C ASN A 187 31.48 7.88 -11.44
N SER A 188 31.28 7.10 -12.50
CA SER A 188 30.14 7.30 -13.40
C SER A 188 28.81 7.21 -12.62
N ALA A 189 27.85 8.05 -12.98
CA ALA A 189 26.48 7.96 -12.44
C ALA A 189 25.75 6.68 -12.90
N ARG A 190 26.34 5.87 -13.80
CA ARG A 190 25.72 4.64 -14.30
C ARG A 190 25.79 3.53 -13.25
N ASP A 191 24.66 2.84 -13.05
CA ASP A 191 24.61 1.58 -12.31
C ASP A 191 24.98 0.42 -13.25
N PHE A 192 26.25 0.04 -13.27
CA PHE A 192 26.74 -1.03 -14.14
C PHE A 192 26.29 -2.43 -13.75
N LEU A 193 26.01 -2.65 -12.47
CA LEU A 193 25.56 -3.94 -11.95
C LEU A 193 24.03 -4.08 -12.06
N GLY A 194 23.31 -2.99 -11.87
CA GLY A 194 21.84 -2.95 -11.84
C GLY A 194 21.24 -3.29 -10.48
N HIS A 195 22.07 -3.69 -9.51
CA HIS A 195 21.60 -4.16 -8.22
C HIS A 195 20.93 -3.04 -7.39
N GLY A 196 21.56 -1.89 -7.29
CA GLY A 196 20.98 -0.76 -6.56
C GLY A 196 19.72 -0.19 -7.21
N THR A 197 19.62 -0.24 -8.55
CA THR A 197 18.41 0.11 -9.27
C THR A 197 17.28 -0.86 -8.93
N HIS A 198 17.57 -2.17 -8.85
CA HIS A 198 16.59 -3.20 -8.50
C HIS A 198 16.09 -3.05 -7.05
N VAL A 199 16.99 -2.84 -6.13
CA VAL A 199 16.68 -2.59 -4.71
C VAL A 199 15.81 -1.34 -4.54
N SER A 200 16.19 -0.25 -5.21
CA SER A 200 15.48 1.03 -5.17
C SER A 200 14.05 0.93 -5.69
N GLY A 201 13.82 0.17 -6.77
CA GLY A 201 12.49 -0.07 -7.32
C GLY A 201 11.57 -0.80 -6.35
N THR A 202 12.08 -1.81 -5.67
CA THR A 202 11.32 -2.53 -4.64
C THR A 202 10.90 -1.59 -3.51
N ILE A 203 11.75 -0.63 -3.11
CA ILE A 203 11.42 0.34 -2.07
C ILE A 203 10.39 1.36 -2.59
N ALA A 204 10.66 2.03 -3.72
CA ALA A 204 10.03 3.30 -4.05
C ALA A 204 9.70 3.51 -5.55
N ALA A 205 9.55 2.46 -6.36
CA ALA A 205 8.98 2.63 -7.70
C ALA A 205 7.65 3.36 -7.60
N LEU A 206 7.37 4.24 -8.57
CA LEU A 206 6.23 5.16 -8.53
C LEU A 206 4.91 4.40 -8.69
N VAL A 207 4.06 4.46 -7.68
CA VAL A 207 2.78 3.75 -7.67
C VAL A 207 1.72 4.51 -8.48
N ASN A 208 0.92 3.78 -9.27
CA ASN A 208 -0.19 4.31 -10.09
C ASN A 208 0.26 5.34 -11.14
N ASN A 209 1.44 5.18 -11.70
CA ASN A 209 1.96 6.04 -12.76
C ASN A 209 1.71 5.48 -14.17
N SER A 210 1.07 4.32 -14.31
CA SER A 210 0.82 3.56 -15.54
C SER A 210 2.11 3.03 -16.21
N VAL A 211 3.19 2.89 -15.43
CA VAL A 211 4.49 2.39 -15.87
C VAL A 211 4.92 1.25 -14.95
N GLY A 212 5.42 0.17 -15.48
CA GLY A 212 6.10 -0.94 -14.80
C GLY A 212 5.44 -1.48 -13.54
N ILE A 213 6.03 -1.20 -12.39
CA ILE A 213 5.80 -1.84 -11.09
C ILE A 213 5.37 -0.85 -10.00
N ALA A 214 4.97 -1.37 -8.85
CA ALA A 214 4.71 -0.58 -7.65
C ALA A 214 5.82 -0.77 -6.61
N GLY A 215 6.39 0.31 -6.09
CA GLY A 215 7.22 0.30 -4.89
C GLY A 215 6.38 0.15 -3.62
N ILE A 216 7.02 -0.21 -2.52
CA ILE A 216 6.33 -0.41 -1.24
C ILE A 216 5.90 0.93 -0.63
N ALA A 217 6.73 1.97 -0.75
CA ALA A 217 6.51 3.29 -0.16
C ALA A 217 6.80 4.41 -1.16
N ASN A 218 6.00 5.47 -1.14
CA ASN A 218 6.24 6.70 -1.90
C ASN A 218 7.28 7.61 -1.20
N CYS A 219 8.39 7.03 -0.76
CA CYS A 219 9.43 7.76 -0.02
C CYS A 219 10.46 8.43 -0.94
N ARG A 220 11.35 9.24 -0.35
CA ARG A 220 12.46 9.91 -1.02
C ARG A 220 13.73 9.09 -0.88
N LEU A 221 14.37 8.78 -2.00
CA LEU A 221 15.58 7.98 -2.03
C LEU A 221 16.83 8.87 -2.04
N HIS A 222 17.75 8.59 -1.14
CA HIS A 222 19.13 9.06 -1.18
C HIS A 222 20.01 7.88 -1.56
N CYS A 223 20.48 7.86 -2.80
CA CYS A 223 21.25 6.74 -3.34
C CYS A 223 22.75 7.03 -3.26
N TRP A 224 23.50 6.04 -2.79
CA TRP A 224 24.97 6.12 -2.68
C TRP A 224 25.58 4.96 -3.42
N LYS A 225 26.40 5.25 -4.43
CA LYS A 225 27.14 4.24 -5.18
C LYS A 225 28.42 3.90 -4.42
N ILE A 226 28.37 2.86 -3.59
CA ILE A 226 29.47 2.44 -2.72
C ILE A 226 30.39 1.38 -3.34
N PHE A 227 30.17 1.06 -4.61
CA PHE A 227 31.05 0.22 -5.41
C PHE A 227 31.61 1.04 -6.57
N ASP A 228 32.92 0.94 -6.79
CA ASP A 228 33.56 1.61 -7.90
C ASP A 228 33.11 1.02 -9.25
N ASP A 229 33.33 1.80 -10.32
CA ASP A 229 33.01 1.33 -11.66
C ASP A 229 33.84 0.08 -11.99
N VAL A 230 33.15 -0.95 -12.46
CA VAL A 230 33.78 -2.18 -12.94
C VAL A 230 34.57 -1.85 -14.22
N LYS A 231 35.85 -2.10 -14.22
CA LYS A 231 36.68 -1.98 -15.44
C LYS A 231 36.21 -3.02 -16.46
N ALA A 232 36.16 -2.62 -17.72
CA ALA A 232 35.76 -3.53 -18.80
C ALA A 232 36.64 -4.81 -18.74
N GLY A 233 35.98 -5.97 -18.60
CA GLY A 233 36.61 -7.29 -18.50
C GLY A 233 36.97 -7.73 -17.09
N SER A 234 36.67 -6.97 -16.03
CA SER A 234 36.83 -7.38 -14.62
C SER A 234 35.46 -7.71 -14.03
N GLU A 235 35.39 -8.84 -13.29
CA GLU A 235 34.23 -9.17 -12.43
C GLU A 235 34.43 -8.66 -10.99
N GLU A 236 35.56 -8.03 -10.68
CA GLU A 236 35.89 -7.54 -9.33
C GLU A 236 35.11 -6.26 -9.04
N GLN A 237 34.25 -6.33 -8.06
CA GLN A 237 33.54 -5.21 -7.49
C GLN A 237 34.43 -4.61 -6.39
N ASN A 238 34.97 -3.42 -6.62
CA ASN A 238 35.72 -2.72 -5.59
C ASN A 238 34.76 -1.99 -4.65
N PHE A 239 34.57 -2.53 -3.47
CA PHE A 239 33.82 -1.88 -2.40
C PHE A 239 34.60 -0.68 -1.86
N ASN A 240 34.04 0.51 -1.98
CA ASN A 240 34.62 1.75 -1.50
C ASN A 240 34.26 2.00 -0.04
N PHE A 241 35.06 1.47 0.87
CA PHE A 241 34.80 1.58 2.32
C PHE A 241 34.77 3.01 2.83
N GLU A 242 35.60 3.88 2.26
CA GLU A 242 35.64 5.30 2.66
C GLU A 242 34.30 5.99 2.33
N PHE A 243 33.87 5.82 1.08
CA PHE A 243 32.63 6.44 0.64
C PHE A 243 31.39 5.84 1.33
N TYR A 244 31.38 4.53 1.55
CA TYR A 244 30.38 3.86 2.37
C TYR A 244 30.32 4.44 3.80
N SER A 245 31.47 4.64 4.44
CA SER A 245 31.53 5.22 5.79
C SER A 245 31.01 6.66 5.82
N LYS A 246 31.35 7.47 4.81
CA LYS A 246 30.80 8.82 4.62
C LYS A 246 29.28 8.81 4.45
N ALA A 247 28.77 7.87 3.66
CA ALA A 247 27.33 7.70 3.45
C ALA A 247 26.59 7.36 4.75
N LEU A 248 27.12 6.44 5.55
CA LEU A 248 26.58 6.12 6.87
C LEU A 248 26.61 7.34 7.82
N ALA A 249 27.73 8.04 7.87
CA ALA A 249 27.89 9.23 8.72
C ALA A 249 26.92 10.35 8.31
N SER A 250 26.66 10.54 7.01
CA SER A 250 25.73 11.56 6.53
C SER A 250 24.30 11.36 7.03
N ALA A 251 23.92 10.13 7.34
CA ALA A 251 22.60 9.83 7.86
C ALA A 251 22.42 10.26 9.33
N LEU A 252 23.49 10.52 10.07
CA LEU A 252 23.42 11.03 11.46
C LEU A 252 22.82 12.44 11.48
N ASP A 253 23.34 13.31 10.62
CA ASP A 253 23.02 14.75 10.60
C ASP A 253 21.88 15.12 9.63
N SER A 254 21.36 14.14 8.87
CA SER A 254 20.30 14.36 7.88
C SER A 254 18.94 13.86 8.34
N ASN A 255 17.91 14.12 7.51
CA ASN A 255 16.55 13.60 7.71
C ASN A 255 16.38 12.12 7.33
N ILE A 256 17.46 11.41 7.01
CA ILE A 256 17.39 9.98 6.69
C ILE A 256 16.92 9.21 7.92
N LYS A 257 15.81 8.49 7.78
CA LYS A 257 15.21 7.70 8.85
C LYS A 257 15.43 6.20 8.69
N VAL A 258 15.67 5.74 7.44
CA VAL A 258 15.89 4.34 7.12
C VAL A 258 17.10 4.22 6.21
N ILE A 259 17.95 3.24 6.45
CA ILE A 259 19.04 2.85 5.56
C ILE A 259 18.79 1.42 5.10
N ASN A 260 18.86 1.19 3.78
CA ASN A 260 18.85 -0.13 3.17
C ASN A 260 20.27 -0.53 2.78
N LEU A 261 20.73 -1.67 3.28
CA LEU A 261 22.02 -2.29 2.99
C LEU A 261 21.79 -3.70 2.44
N SER A 262 21.57 -3.79 1.12
CA SER A 262 21.43 -5.06 0.42
C SER A 262 22.80 -5.64 0.08
N ILE A 263 23.74 -5.55 1.02
CA ILE A 263 25.14 -6.00 0.92
C ILE A 263 25.50 -6.92 2.10
N GLY A 264 26.54 -7.70 1.94
CA GLY A 264 27.04 -8.57 3.01
C GLY A 264 28.51 -8.97 2.80
N GLY A 265 29.14 -9.40 3.88
CA GLY A 265 30.48 -9.97 3.88
C GLY A 265 30.87 -10.48 5.26
N VAL A 266 31.87 -11.34 5.31
CA VAL A 266 32.29 -12.03 6.56
C VAL A 266 33.17 -11.19 7.47
N GLY A 267 33.65 -10.03 7.00
CA GLY A 267 34.55 -9.16 7.76
C GLY A 267 33.86 -8.41 8.88
N HIS A 268 34.34 -8.55 10.12
CA HIS A 268 33.88 -7.77 11.26
C HIS A 268 34.79 -6.56 11.49
N SER A 269 34.22 -5.35 11.54
CA SER A 269 34.92 -4.10 11.86
C SER A 269 34.37 -3.49 13.16
N LYS A 270 35.27 -3.15 14.10
CA LYS A 270 34.88 -2.43 15.32
C LYS A 270 34.45 -0.99 15.01
N ALA A 271 35.08 -0.36 14.03
CA ALA A 271 34.72 0.99 13.58
C ALA A 271 33.33 1.01 12.98
N GLU A 272 33.04 0.07 12.10
CA GLU A 272 31.69 -0.08 11.51
C GLU A 272 30.63 -0.36 12.57
N ALA A 273 30.90 -1.27 13.52
CA ALA A 273 29.99 -1.55 14.63
C ALA A 273 29.66 -0.29 15.47
N ALA A 274 30.65 0.59 15.68
CA ALA A 274 30.43 1.85 16.39
C ALA A 274 29.53 2.80 15.57
N ILE A 275 29.73 2.91 14.27
CA ILE A 275 28.85 3.72 13.40
C ILE A 275 27.41 3.22 13.46
N PHE A 276 27.17 1.91 13.41
CA PHE A 276 25.80 1.38 13.50
C PHE A 276 25.16 1.63 14.86
N GLN A 277 25.94 1.61 15.94
CA GLN A 277 25.42 1.98 17.25
C GLN A 277 25.02 3.46 17.29
N GLU A 278 25.83 4.36 16.75
CA GLU A 278 25.49 5.78 16.67
C GLU A 278 24.25 6.03 15.81
N LEU A 279 24.12 5.34 14.67
CA LEU A 279 22.92 5.42 13.80
C LEU A 279 21.67 4.99 14.55
N ALA A 280 21.73 3.87 15.28
CA ALA A 280 20.61 3.41 16.11
C ALA A 280 20.23 4.42 17.20
N ASP A 281 21.22 5.00 17.87
CA ASP A 281 21.01 6.01 18.93
C ASP A 281 20.50 7.34 18.35
N ALA A 282 20.89 7.69 17.12
CA ALA A 282 20.35 8.83 16.38
C ALA A 282 18.95 8.59 15.80
N GLY A 283 18.40 7.39 15.95
CA GLY A 283 17.05 7.07 15.49
C GLY A 283 16.95 6.65 14.02
N VAL A 284 18.02 6.13 13.46
CA VAL A 284 18.02 5.56 12.10
C VAL A 284 17.72 4.06 12.18
N VAL A 285 16.75 3.60 11.40
CA VAL A 285 16.48 2.17 11.22
C VAL A 285 17.36 1.64 10.11
N VAL A 286 18.35 0.82 10.46
CA VAL A 286 19.21 0.15 9.49
C VAL A 286 18.68 -1.24 9.19
N VAL A 287 18.44 -1.54 7.93
CA VAL A 287 17.94 -2.83 7.43
C VAL A 287 19.01 -3.45 6.55
N ALA A 288 19.43 -4.68 6.83
CA ALA A 288 20.49 -5.33 6.09
C ALA A 288 20.17 -6.78 5.67
N ALA A 289 20.73 -7.19 4.54
CA ALA A 289 20.61 -8.53 4.00
C ALA A 289 21.32 -9.56 4.89
N MET A 290 20.64 -10.69 5.18
CA MET A 290 21.16 -11.75 6.07
C MET A 290 22.34 -12.52 5.46
N GLY A 291 22.54 -12.44 4.14
CA GLY A 291 23.53 -13.18 3.36
C GLY A 291 22.94 -14.34 2.56
N ASN A 292 23.66 -14.75 1.50
CA ASN A 292 23.22 -15.78 0.54
C ASN A 292 24.10 -17.04 0.57
N GLU A 293 24.99 -17.15 1.55
CA GLU A 293 26.02 -18.18 1.62
C GLU A 293 25.65 -19.37 2.55
N PHE A 294 24.33 -19.63 2.74
CA PHE A 294 23.89 -20.74 3.61
C PHE A 294 24.51 -22.07 3.20
N GLU A 295 24.48 -22.38 1.90
CA GLU A 295 25.03 -23.65 1.37
C GLU A 295 26.54 -23.69 1.37
N LYS A 296 27.21 -22.53 1.55
CA LYS A 296 28.68 -22.39 1.66
C LYS A 296 29.15 -22.28 3.12
N GLY A 297 28.41 -22.86 4.05
CA GLY A 297 28.81 -22.91 5.46
C GLY A 297 28.05 -21.96 6.37
N ASN A 298 27.06 -21.22 5.84
CA ASN A 298 26.19 -20.32 6.61
C ASN A 298 26.98 -19.34 7.50
N PRO A 299 27.91 -18.56 6.93
CA PRO A 299 28.68 -17.62 7.72
C PRO A 299 27.81 -16.53 8.32
N LYS A 300 28.25 -15.96 9.44
CA LYS A 300 27.66 -14.71 9.93
C LYS A 300 28.20 -13.56 9.11
N GLU A 301 27.34 -12.90 8.37
CA GLU A 301 27.68 -11.76 7.53
C GLU A 301 27.40 -10.42 8.22
N TYR A 302 28.13 -9.42 7.80
CA TYR A 302 27.99 -8.03 8.23
C TYR A 302 27.68 -7.15 7.01
N PRO A 303 26.84 -6.10 7.19
CA PRO A 303 26.43 -5.46 8.45
C PRO A 303 25.28 -6.12 9.20
N ALA A 304 24.58 -7.13 8.66
CA ALA A 304 23.43 -7.79 9.31
C ALA A 304 23.76 -8.31 10.71
N GLY A 305 25.01 -8.72 10.96
CA GLY A 305 25.48 -9.25 12.21
C GLY A 305 25.73 -8.24 13.32
N TYR A 306 25.67 -6.93 13.04
CA TYR A 306 25.91 -5.89 14.07
C TYR A 306 24.66 -5.65 14.94
N PRO A 307 24.87 -5.31 16.23
CA PRO A 307 23.78 -4.81 17.07
C PRO A 307 23.15 -3.55 16.48
N GLY A 308 21.84 -3.38 16.64
CA GLY A 308 21.12 -2.23 16.10
C GLY A 308 20.70 -2.37 14.62
N VAL A 309 21.20 -3.37 13.91
CA VAL A 309 20.83 -3.65 12.51
C VAL A 309 19.68 -4.67 12.45
N LEU A 310 18.66 -4.39 11.66
CA LEU A 310 17.55 -5.29 11.41
C LEU A 310 17.89 -6.23 10.25
N ALA A 311 18.36 -7.42 10.57
CA ALA A 311 18.75 -8.44 9.59
C ALA A 311 17.54 -9.12 8.94
N VAL A 312 17.54 -9.25 7.62
CA VAL A 312 16.41 -9.76 6.81
C VAL A 312 16.82 -10.99 6.02
N GLY A 313 16.15 -12.12 6.29
CA GLY A 313 16.27 -13.34 5.50
C GLY A 313 15.25 -13.40 4.36
N ALA A 314 15.47 -14.30 3.39
CA ALA A 314 14.64 -14.46 2.20
C ALA A 314 13.71 -15.68 2.29
N VAL A 315 12.47 -15.52 1.78
CA VAL A 315 11.52 -16.62 1.54
C VAL A 315 11.06 -16.64 0.08
N ASP A 316 10.59 -17.82 -0.35
CA ASP A 316 9.94 -18.06 -1.63
C ASP A 316 8.41 -17.81 -1.56
N GLU A 317 7.72 -17.99 -2.70
CA GLU A 317 6.26 -17.83 -2.83
C GLU A 317 5.44 -18.76 -1.94
N ALA A 318 6.03 -19.88 -1.50
CA ALA A 318 5.40 -20.83 -0.57
C ALA A 318 5.72 -20.53 0.91
N ASP A 319 6.23 -19.33 1.22
CA ASP A 319 6.69 -18.91 2.56
C ASP A 319 7.82 -19.79 3.13
N ARG A 320 8.56 -20.52 2.32
CA ARG A 320 9.71 -21.33 2.73
C ARG A 320 10.97 -20.50 2.69
N ARG A 321 11.89 -20.70 3.63
CA ARG A 321 13.22 -20.09 3.57
C ARG A 321 13.88 -20.44 2.24
N ALA A 322 14.39 -19.43 1.53
CA ALA A 322 15.17 -19.64 0.33
C ALA A 322 16.44 -20.47 0.66
N SER A 323 16.81 -21.42 -0.19
CA SER A 323 17.91 -22.36 0.09
C SER A 323 19.21 -21.64 0.43
N PHE A 324 19.49 -20.57 -0.29
CA PHE A 324 20.68 -19.73 -0.13
C PHE A 324 20.66 -18.83 1.13
N SER A 325 19.48 -18.50 1.67
CA SER A 325 19.37 -17.50 2.74
C SER A 325 20.07 -17.95 4.02
N CYS A 326 21.07 -17.20 4.46
CA CYS A 326 21.77 -17.44 5.73
C CYS A 326 20.81 -17.38 6.93
N THR A 327 21.19 -18.06 8.00
CA THR A 327 20.42 -18.22 9.24
C THR A 327 21.26 -17.82 10.44
N GLY A 328 20.61 -17.49 11.57
CA GLY A 328 21.34 -17.18 12.80
C GLY A 328 20.46 -16.52 13.86
N ALA A 329 21.00 -16.39 15.07
CA ALA A 329 20.27 -15.78 16.20
C ALA A 329 20.01 -14.28 16.01
N HIS A 330 20.75 -13.63 15.12
CA HIS A 330 20.67 -12.20 14.84
C HIS A 330 19.59 -11.83 13.79
N ILE A 331 18.99 -12.81 13.12
CA ILE A 331 17.90 -12.56 12.15
C ILE A 331 16.70 -11.88 12.83
N GLY A 332 16.22 -10.78 12.26
CA GLY A 332 15.02 -10.11 12.77
C GLY A 332 13.73 -10.72 12.27
N LEU A 333 13.59 -10.83 10.94
CA LEU A 333 12.42 -11.34 10.23
C LEU A 333 12.82 -11.78 8.82
N VAL A 334 11.86 -12.34 8.08
CA VAL A 334 12.03 -12.68 6.66
C VAL A 334 11.06 -11.87 5.79
N ALA A 335 11.44 -11.72 4.52
CA ALA A 335 10.61 -11.09 3.49
C ALA A 335 10.76 -11.83 2.15
N PRO A 336 9.90 -11.55 1.13
CA PRO A 336 10.02 -12.12 -0.20
C PRO A 336 11.40 -11.84 -0.81
N GLY A 337 12.09 -12.91 -1.26
CA GLY A 337 13.45 -12.79 -1.79
C GLY A 337 13.78 -13.77 -2.92
N VAL A 338 12.79 -14.41 -3.54
CA VAL A 338 12.96 -15.29 -4.69
C VAL A 338 12.06 -14.81 -5.82
N ASN A 339 12.60 -14.68 -7.03
CA ASN A 339 11.86 -14.17 -8.20
C ASN A 339 11.19 -12.81 -7.93
N ILE A 340 11.94 -11.88 -7.40
CA ILE A 340 11.42 -10.54 -7.08
C ILE A 340 11.56 -9.65 -8.31
N LEU A 341 10.44 -9.30 -8.91
CA LEU A 341 10.37 -8.37 -10.04
C LEU A 341 10.57 -6.93 -9.53
N SER A 342 11.57 -6.26 -10.11
CA SER A 342 11.85 -4.85 -9.84
C SER A 342 12.47 -4.13 -11.03
N THR A 343 12.77 -2.84 -10.89
CA THR A 343 13.44 -2.03 -11.90
C THR A 343 14.90 -2.46 -12.06
N VAL A 344 15.39 -2.45 -13.28
CA VAL A 344 16.83 -2.54 -13.60
C VAL A 344 17.19 -1.40 -14.55
N PRO A 345 18.47 -1.07 -14.75
CA PRO A 345 18.84 0.03 -15.63
C PRO A 345 18.27 -0.11 -17.04
N ARG A 346 17.92 1.01 -17.65
CA ARG A 346 17.46 1.13 -19.06
C ARG A 346 18.55 0.77 -20.06
N VAL A 347 19.81 0.74 -19.62
CA VAL A 347 20.96 0.26 -20.41
C VAL A 347 21.43 -1.02 -19.77
N GLN A 348 21.76 -2.01 -20.59
CA GLN A 348 22.19 -3.34 -20.13
C GLN A 348 23.18 -3.24 -18.98
N ALA A 349 22.87 -3.91 -17.88
CA ALA A 349 23.69 -4.03 -16.67
C ALA A 349 24.21 -5.45 -16.51
N SER A 350 25.28 -5.65 -15.77
CA SER A 350 26.01 -6.95 -15.72
C SER A 350 25.18 -8.08 -15.12
N LEU A 351 24.30 -7.77 -14.15
CA LEU A 351 23.46 -8.79 -13.49
C LEU A 351 22.10 -8.94 -14.13
N ALA A 352 21.69 -8.01 -15.02
CA ALA A 352 20.36 -8.02 -15.61
C ALA A 352 20.32 -8.81 -16.93
N GLU A 353 19.34 -9.68 -17.08
CA GLU A 353 19.06 -10.36 -18.35
C GLU A 353 18.30 -9.47 -19.31
N THR A 354 17.51 -8.53 -18.79
CA THR A 354 16.68 -7.59 -19.56
C THR A 354 16.96 -6.14 -19.11
N THR A 355 16.44 -5.18 -19.84
CA THR A 355 16.44 -3.75 -19.45
C THR A 355 15.10 -3.37 -18.83
N ASP A 356 15.08 -2.26 -18.11
CA ASP A 356 13.93 -1.67 -17.43
C ASP A 356 13.41 -2.50 -16.22
N TYR A 357 13.12 -3.79 -16.39
CA TYR A 357 12.57 -4.65 -15.31
C TYR A 357 13.09 -6.07 -15.41
N ASP A 358 13.48 -6.64 -14.27
CA ASP A 358 13.94 -8.02 -14.19
C ASP A 358 13.56 -8.67 -12.85
N SER A 359 13.64 -10.01 -12.77
CA SER A 359 13.25 -10.79 -11.59
C SER A 359 14.45 -11.51 -10.97
N TRP A 360 14.85 -11.12 -9.78
CA TRP A 360 16.05 -11.62 -9.13
C TRP A 360 15.81 -12.32 -7.80
N PRO A 361 16.64 -13.30 -7.41
CA PRO A 361 16.68 -13.90 -6.08
C PRO A 361 17.74 -13.23 -5.21
N GLY A 362 17.56 -13.24 -3.90
CA GLY A 362 18.56 -12.83 -2.91
C GLY A 362 17.94 -12.30 -1.62
N THR A 363 18.68 -12.38 -0.52
CA THR A 363 18.36 -11.62 0.70
C THR A 363 18.44 -10.13 0.44
N SER A 364 19.22 -9.73 -0.57
CA SER A 364 19.27 -8.37 -1.14
C SER A 364 17.92 -7.89 -1.67
N MET A 365 17.05 -8.77 -2.20
CA MET A 365 15.71 -8.46 -2.69
C MET A 365 14.67 -8.52 -1.57
N ALA A 366 14.94 -9.26 -0.49
CA ALA A 366 14.10 -9.29 0.70
C ALA A 366 14.23 -8.01 1.55
N THR A 367 15.45 -7.49 1.67
CA THR A 367 15.80 -6.32 2.49
C THR A 367 14.99 -5.07 2.13
N PRO A 368 14.86 -4.65 0.85
CA PRO A 368 14.09 -3.47 0.47
C PRO A 368 12.60 -3.58 0.76
N HIS A 369 12.02 -4.78 0.82
CA HIS A 369 10.65 -4.96 1.30
C HIS A 369 10.50 -4.47 2.74
N VAL A 370 11.49 -4.74 3.58
CA VAL A 370 11.49 -4.32 4.98
C VAL A 370 11.84 -2.85 5.12
N ALA A 371 12.75 -2.32 4.29
CA ALA A 371 13.11 -0.91 4.30
C ALA A 371 11.93 -0.01 3.88
N GLY A 372 11.20 -0.36 2.82
CA GLY A 372 9.98 0.34 2.42
C GLY A 372 8.88 0.25 3.49
N ALA A 373 8.72 -0.93 4.10
CA ALA A 373 7.79 -1.09 5.23
C ALA A 373 8.21 -0.26 6.45
N ALA A 374 9.51 -0.15 6.74
CA ALA A 374 10.04 0.69 7.82
C ALA A 374 9.73 2.17 7.57
N ALA A 375 9.89 2.65 6.34
CA ALA A 375 9.55 4.02 5.95
C ALA A 375 8.07 4.34 6.23
N LEU A 376 7.15 3.47 5.80
CA LEU A 376 5.71 3.62 6.04
C LEU A 376 5.34 3.58 7.53
N VAL A 377 5.99 2.71 8.32
CA VAL A 377 5.72 2.57 9.76
C VAL A 377 6.30 3.74 10.54
N TYR A 378 7.44 4.26 10.11
CA TYR A 378 8.08 5.43 10.73
C TYR A 378 7.21 6.67 10.55
N GLY A 379 6.75 6.90 9.32
CA GLY A 379 5.91 8.04 8.97
C GLY A 379 6.53 9.38 9.41
N ASP A 380 5.68 10.35 9.69
CA ASP A 380 6.10 11.70 10.09
C ASP A 380 6.60 11.80 11.55
N THR A 381 6.71 10.67 12.28
CA THR A 381 7.26 10.69 13.64
C THR A 381 8.68 11.30 13.63
N PRO A 382 9.00 12.25 14.51
CA PRO A 382 10.34 12.82 14.58
C PRO A 382 11.40 11.74 14.78
N LYS A 383 12.57 11.96 14.16
CA LYS A 383 13.70 11.04 14.25
C LYS A 383 14.23 11.00 15.68
N SER A 384 14.19 9.83 16.29
CA SER A 384 14.74 9.56 17.62
C SER A 384 14.94 8.06 17.81
N LYS A 385 15.79 7.69 18.78
CA LYS A 385 16.04 6.29 19.13
C LYS A 385 14.73 5.55 19.44
N GLU A 386 13.87 6.13 20.26
CA GLU A 386 12.61 5.54 20.68
C GLU A 386 11.68 5.31 19.48
N ALA A 387 11.69 6.22 18.50
CA ALA A 387 10.92 6.09 17.28
C ALA A 387 11.45 4.93 16.42
N ALA A 388 12.76 4.83 16.22
CA ALA A 388 13.40 3.74 15.48
C ALA A 388 13.15 2.39 16.16
N ASP A 389 13.35 2.28 17.46
CA ASP A 389 13.08 1.10 18.27
C ASP A 389 11.59 0.68 18.17
N ALA A 390 10.67 1.64 18.17
CA ALA A 390 9.25 1.39 17.98
C ALA A 390 8.94 0.84 16.59
N VAL A 391 9.59 1.34 15.52
CA VAL A 391 9.47 0.84 14.15
C VAL A 391 9.94 -0.61 14.08
N VAL A 392 11.17 -0.91 14.52
CA VAL A 392 11.73 -2.26 14.53
C VAL A 392 10.85 -3.22 15.33
N LYS A 393 10.44 -2.83 16.54
CA LYS A 393 9.51 -3.61 17.37
C LYS A 393 8.18 -3.84 16.69
N ARG A 394 7.67 -2.84 15.98
CA ARG A 394 6.41 -2.95 15.26
C ARG A 394 6.51 -3.96 14.13
N LEU A 395 7.51 -3.85 13.27
CA LEU A 395 7.76 -4.78 12.16
C LEU A 395 7.93 -6.20 12.67
N THR A 396 8.76 -6.41 13.69
CA THR A 396 9.07 -7.75 14.22
C THR A 396 7.94 -8.37 15.05
N SER A 397 7.12 -7.59 15.75
CA SER A 397 6.02 -8.11 16.56
C SER A 397 4.74 -8.41 15.81
N THR A 398 4.60 -7.95 14.56
CA THR A 398 3.38 -8.10 13.74
C THR A 398 3.53 -9.07 12.58
N THR A 399 4.65 -9.79 12.50
CA THR A 399 4.96 -10.76 11.46
C THR A 399 3.91 -11.88 11.35
N LYS A 400 3.71 -12.39 10.13
CA LYS A 400 2.97 -13.62 9.85
C LYS A 400 3.81 -14.81 10.27
N LYS A 401 3.26 -15.72 11.08
CA LYS A 401 3.92 -17.00 11.38
C LYS A 401 3.76 -17.93 10.18
N VAL A 402 4.87 -18.47 9.72
CA VAL A 402 4.92 -19.40 8.58
C VAL A 402 5.07 -20.84 9.04
N ALA A 403 4.72 -21.80 8.19
CA ALA A 403 4.72 -23.22 8.54
C ALA A 403 6.10 -23.73 9.00
N GLY A 404 7.18 -23.25 8.39
CA GLY A 404 8.56 -23.62 8.74
C GLY A 404 8.95 -23.26 10.19
N MET A 405 8.26 -22.31 10.81
CA MET A 405 8.48 -21.97 12.23
C MET A 405 7.94 -23.02 13.22
N LYS A 406 7.12 -23.97 12.76
CA LYS A 406 6.54 -25.05 13.58
C LYS A 406 5.90 -24.54 14.89
N GLY A 407 5.16 -23.42 14.79
CA GLY A 407 4.47 -22.76 15.92
C GLY A 407 5.37 -21.96 16.87
N LYS A 408 6.68 -21.91 16.67
CA LYS A 408 7.59 -21.12 17.50
C LYS A 408 7.40 -19.61 17.26
N LYS A 409 7.67 -18.81 18.29
CA LYS A 409 7.63 -17.33 18.17
C LYS A 409 8.80 -16.78 17.39
N PHE A 410 9.95 -17.45 17.44
CA PHE A 410 11.21 -17.11 16.80
C PHE A 410 11.95 -18.37 16.37
N THR A 411 12.66 -18.32 15.23
CA THR A 411 13.60 -19.36 14.78
C THR A 411 14.81 -18.69 14.12
N HIS A 412 15.94 -19.36 14.06
CA HIS A 412 17.13 -18.87 13.37
C HIS A 412 16.97 -18.77 11.83
N GLU A 413 15.95 -19.44 11.29
CA GLU A 413 15.66 -19.45 9.84
C GLU A 413 14.70 -18.32 9.42
N TYR A 414 13.79 -17.91 10.34
CA TYR A 414 12.68 -17.01 9.99
C TYR A 414 12.61 -15.79 10.91
N GLY A 415 13.53 -15.67 11.87
CA GLY A 415 13.42 -14.62 12.88
C GLY A 415 12.07 -14.68 13.57
N THR A 416 11.39 -13.55 13.63
CA THR A 416 10.04 -13.44 14.19
C THR A 416 8.93 -13.82 13.19
N GLY A 417 9.26 -14.12 11.93
CA GLY A 417 8.32 -14.53 10.88
C GLY A 417 8.36 -13.64 9.64
N LEU A 418 7.44 -13.86 8.70
CA LEU A 418 7.33 -13.11 7.45
C LEU A 418 6.72 -11.72 7.70
N LEU A 419 7.31 -10.70 7.09
CA LEU A 419 6.81 -9.33 7.08
C LEU A 419 5.30 -9.28 6.78
N ASN A 420 4.55 -8.54 7.60
CA ASN A 420 3.13 -8.31 7.41
C ASN A 420 2.83 -6.81 7.53
N LEU A 421 2.91 -6.12 6.40
CA LEU A 421 2.78 -4.67 6.33
C LEU A 421 1.41 -4.19 6.83
N ALA A 422 0.32 -4.84 6.41
CA ALA A 422 -1.02 -4.45 6.86
C ALA A 422 -1.17 -4.54 8.39
N ALA A 423 -0.52 -5.51 9.04
CA ALA A 423 -0.53 -5.62 10.49
C ALA A 423 0.39 -4.59 11.15
N ALA A 424 1.53 -4.29 10.53
CA ALA A 424 2.46 -3.28 11.00
C ALA A 424 1.87 -1.86 10.95
N LEU A 425 1.05 -1.53 9.97
CA LEU A 425 0.40 -0.22 9.81
C LEU A 425 -0.85 -0.03 10.69
N LYS A 426 -1.44 -1.08 11.28
CA LYS A 426 -2.60 -0.95 12.18
C LYS A 426 -2.25 -0.22 13.45
N THR A 427 -2.99 0.84 13.80
CA THR A 427 -2.76 1.64 15.02
C THR A 427 -2.79 0.77 16.28
N PRO A 428 -1.80 0.89 17.19
CA PRO A 428 -1.81 0.18 18.48
C PRO A 428 -3.02 0.62 19.31
N GLY A 429 -4.00 -0.23 19.50
CA GLY A 429 -5.25 0.08 20.24
C GLY A 429 -6.49 -0.41 19.53
N ALA A 430 -6.54 -0.43 18.20
CA ALA A 430 -7.65 -1.01 17.45
C ALA A 430 -7.79 -2.52 17.72
N ALA A 431 -6.69 -3.25 17.81
CA ALA A 431 -6.67 -4.68 18.11
C ALA A 431 -7.11 -4.99 19.57
N LYS A 432 -6.68 -4.18 20.55
CA LYS A 432 -7.14 -4.34 21.95
C LYS A 432 -8.62 -4.00 22.10
N LYS A 433 -9.13 -2.96 21.42
CA LYS A 433 -10.56 -2.62 21.40
C LYS A 433 -11.38 -3.71 20.68
N ALA A 434 -10.90 -4.26 19.58
CA ALA A 434 -11.57 -5.35 18.85
C ALA A 434 -11.61 -6.65 19.67
N LYS A 435 -10.50 -7.07 20.30
CA LYS A 435 -10.47 -8.25 21.20
C LYS A 435 -11.37 -8.06 22.43
N LYS A 436 -11.42 -6.86 23.03
CA LYS A 436 -12.30 -6.54 24.16
C LYS A 436 -13.78 -6.56 23.74
N LYS A 437 -14.09 -6.07 22.53
CA LYS A 437 -15.44 -6.09 21.93
C LYS A 437 -15.89 -7.51 21.56
N ALA A 438 -15.01 -8.34 21.00
CA ALA A 438 -15.26 -9.74 20.69
C ALA A 438 -15.47 -10.58 21.97
N LYS A 439 -14.64 -10.39 23.01
CA LYS A 439 -14.80 -11.07 24.32
C LYS A 439 -16.11 -10.68 25.02
N LYS A 440 -16.53 -9.42 24.92
CA LYS A 440 -17.81 -8.93 25.46
C LYS A 440 -19.02 -9.48 24.69
N LYS A 441 -18.89 -9.66 23.37
CA LYS A 441 -19.92 -10.26 22.49
C LYS A 441 -20.06 -11.76 22.72
N ALA A 442 -18.94 -12.47 22.93
CA ALA A 442 -18.93 -13.89 23.29
C ALA A 442 -19.57 -14.15 24.67
N LYS A 443 -19.22 -13.35 25.71
CA LYS A 443 -19.87 -13.42 27.03
C LYS A 443 -21.37 -13.13 26.97
N ARG A 444 -21.80 -12.18 26.13
CA ARG A 444 -23.23 -11.87 25.95
C ARG A 444 -23.99 -12.98 25.26
N LYS A 445 -23.36 -13.65 24.24
CA LYS A 445 -23.94 -14.85 23.60
C LYS A 445 -24.05 -16.03 24.58
N ALA A 446 -23.02 -16.30 25.38
CA ALA A 446 -23.03 -17.36 26.39
C ALA A 446 -24.12 -17.13 27.46
N ARG A 447 -24.26 -15.89 27.96
CA ARG A 447 -25.32 -15.54 28.93
C ARG A 447 -26.75 -15.67 28.33
N LYS A 448 -26.94 -15.34 27.02
CA LYS A 448 -28.24 -15.55 26.36
C LYS A 448 -28.54 -17.03 26.14
N LYS A 449 -27.54 -17.87 25.86
CA LYS A 449 -27.70 -19.31 25.69
C LYS A 449 -28.05 -19.98 27.05
N ALA A 450 -27.39 -19.59 28.14
CA ALA A 450 -27.68 -20.07 29.47
C ALA A 450 -29.03 -19.63 30.04
N LYS A 451 -29.59 -18.48 29.61
CA LYS A 451 -30.95 -18.05 29.96
C LYS A 451 -32.05 -18.82 29.14
N LYS A 452 -31.70 -19.29 27.93
CA LYS A 452 -32.63 -20.05 27.08
C LYS A 452 -32.73 -21.54 27.49
N SER A 453 -31.73 -22.08 28.15
CA SER A 453 -31.72 -23.47 28.67
C SER A 453 -32.33 -23.62 30.07
N LYS A 454 -32.72 -22.51 30.72
CA LYS A 454 -33.41 -22.50 32.05
C LYS A 454 -34.90 -22.12 31.96
N ARG A 455 -35.42 -22.01 30.74
CA ARG A 455 -36.88 -21.96 30.44
C ARG A 455 -37.26 -23.22 29.65
#